data_0516814f0f1c47ff343ac8da7ee8586c
#
_entry.id   0516814f0f1c47ff343ac8da7ee8586c
#
_cell.length_a   1.000
_cell.length_b   1.000
_cell.length_c   1.000
_cell.angle_alpha   90.00
_cell.angle_beta   90.00
_cell.angle_gamma   90.00
#
_symmetry.space_group_name_H-M   'P 1'
#
loop_
_entity.id
_entity.type
_entity.pdbx_description
1 polymer ?
#
loop_
_entity_poly.entity_id
_entity_poly.type
_entity_poly.pdbx_seq_one_letter_code
_entity_poly.pdbx_strand_id
1 'polypeptide(L)'
;EMLGRIFDPFGRPLDGGPPPLAAEFRDIAGSPINPTAREYPTSFIETGLSAIDGLNTLVRGQKLPIFSGSGLPHNEIAAQVARQARIVGEGEGAGEFVIVFVAMGVSHDVATFFRQSFEESGALHNSVLFLNLADDPPAERIIAPRAALTLAEYLAFDHDRHVLAILTNMTDYAAALREIAAVREEVPGRKGYPGYLYSDFASIYERSGRIKGKPGSITQLPILTMPNDDITDPVPDLTGYITEGQIVLSRDLFGRGIYPPIDVLPSLSRLMKDGIG
;
A
#
# COMPACT_ATOMS: atom_id res chain seq x y z
N GLU A 1 -11.45 -2.67 17.49
CA GLU A 1 -10.36 -2.91 18.47
C GLU A 1 -8.95 -2.84 17.86
N MET A 2 -8.78 -3.03 16.53
CA MET A 2 -7.47 -2.97 15.89
C MET A 2 -7.02 -1.53 15.54
N LEU A 3 -7.94 -0.58 15.38
CA LEU A 3 -7.61 0.82 15.15
C LEU A 3 -6.79 1.40 16.30
N GLY A 4 -5.79 2.20 15.96
CA GLY A 4 -4.87 2.80 16.92
C GLY A 4 -3.75 1.87 17.37
N ARG A 5 -3.53 0.72 16.71
CA ARG A 5 -2.65 -0.32 17.20
C ARG A 5 -1.65 -0.82 16.17
N ILE A 6 -0.64 -1.55 16.66
CA ILE A 6 0.47 -2.09 15.86
C ILE A 6 0.51 -3.61 16.04
N PHE A 7 0.58 -4.32 14.92
CA PHE A 7 0.54 -5.78 14.86
C PHE A 7 1.67 -6.37 14.01
N ASP A 8 2.00 -7.62 14.27
CA ASP A 8 2.74 -8.45 13.32
C ASP A 8 1.80 -8.99 12.22
N PRO A 9 2.34 -9.68 11.17
CA PRO A 9 1.53 -10.25 10.09
C PRO A 9 0.45 -11.25 10.52
N PHE A 10 0.59 -11.87 11.69
CA PHE A 10 -0.40 -12.79 12.25
C PHE A 10 -1.44 -12.11 13.14
N GLY A 11 -1.40 -10.79 13.27
CA GLY A 11 -2.31 -10.02 14.12
C GLY A 11 -1.95 -10.07 15.61
N ARG A 12 -0.72 -10.49 15.97
CA ARG A 12 -0.23 -10.42 17.33
C ARG A 12 0.18 -8.98 17.65
N PRO A 13 -0.24 -8.42 18.80
CA PRO A 13 0.11 -7.05 19.16
C PRO A 13 1.61 -6.86 19.36
N LEU A 14 2.14 -5.79 18.78
CA LEU A 14 3.52 -5.31 18.98
C LEU A 14 3.60 -4.06 19.88
N ASP A 15 2.46 -3.55 20.30
CA ASP A 15 2.31 -2.35 21.12
C ASP A 15 2.21 -2.65 22.64
N GLY A 16 2.36 -3.92 23.04
CA GLY A 16 2.24 -4.36 24.43
C GLY A 16 0.80 -4.44 24.95
N GLY A 17 -0.19 -4.14 24.12
CA GLY A 17 -1.60 -4.27 24.47
C GLY A 17 -2.10 -5.73 24.42
N PRO A 18 -3.32 -6.00 24.91
CA PRO A 18 -3.91 -7.33 24.87
C PRO A 18 -4.22 -7.75 23.41
N PRO A 19 -4.29 -9.06 23.12
CA PRO A 19 -4.81 -9.56 21.86
C PRO A 19 -6.21 -9.00 21.57
N PRO A 20 -6.53 -8.58 20.32
CA PRO A 20 -7.86 -8.12 19.99
C PRO A 20 -8.87 -9.27 20.13
N LEU A 21 -10.06 -8.96 20.65
CA LEU A 21 -11.16 -9.91 20.69
C LEU A 21 -11.73 -10.02 19.27
N ALA A 22 -11.62 -11.20 18.68
CA ALA A 22 -12.12 -11.44 17.33
C ALA A 22 -13.66 -11.43 17.32
N ALA A 23 -14.25 -10.49 16.57
CA ALA A 23 -15.67 -10.51 16.26
C ALA A 23 -15.97 -11.49 15.11
N GLU A 24 -15.01 -11.66 14.19
CA GLU A 24 -15.14 -12.49 13.02
C GLU A 24 -13.76 -13.02 12.57
N PHE A 25 -13.75 -14.22 11.96
CA PHE A 25 -12.58 -14.80 11.32
C PHE A 25 -12.79 -14.82 9.81
N ARG A 26 -11.80 -14.38 9.04
CA ARG A 26 -11.84 -14.33 7.58
C ARG A 26 -10.62 -14.97 6.95
N ASP A 27 -10.82 -15.55 5.77
CA ASP A 27 -9.71 -16.02 4.94
C ASP A 27 -8.89 -14.83 4.43
N ILE A 28 -7.59 -14.85 4.69
CA ILE A 28 -6.65 -13.80 4.25
C ILE A 28 -6.38 -13.84 2.74
N ALA A 29 -6.70 -14.94 2.05
CA ALA A 29 -6.56 -15.00 0.59
C ALA A 29 -7.42 -13.93 -0.09
N GLY A 30 -8.59 -13.63 0.49
CA GLY A 30 -9.51 -12.64 -0.06
C GLY A 30 -9.98 -12.99 -1.47
N SER A 31 -10.59 -12.04 -2.12
CA SER A 31 -11.00 -12.16 -3.52
C SER A 31 -10.83 -10.84 -4.26
N PRO A 32 -10.36 -10.85 -5.51
CA PRO A 32 -10.41 -9.67 -6.37
C PRO A 32 -11.84 -9.17 -6.49
N ILE A 33 -12.00 -7.84 -6.51
CA ILE A 33 -13.32 -7.24 -6.71
C ILE A 33 -13.80 -7.59 -8.13
N ASN A 34 -15.02 -8.13 -8.23
CA ASN A 34 -15.61 -8.44 -9.54
C ASN A 34 -15.67 -7.17 -10.41
N PRO A 35 -15.12 -7.18 -11.63
CA PRO A 35 -15.10 -6.01 -12.50
C PRO A 35 -16.49 -5.39 -12.76
N THR A 36 -17.54 -6.22 -12.84
CA THR A 36 -18.91 -5.73 -13.05
C THR A 36 -19.52 -5.04 -11.83
N ALA A 37 -19.02 -5.35 -10.64
CA ALA A 37 -19.41 -4.72 -9.38
C ALA A 37 -18.63 -3.44 -9.07
N ARG A 38 -17.56 -3.14 -9.83
CA ARG A 38 -16.77 -1.93 -9.61
C ARG A 38 -17.57 -0.69 -9.95
N GLU A 39 -17.41 0.34 -9.13
CA GLU A 39 -17.91 1.68 -9.37
C GLU A 39 -16.77 2.59 -9.83
N TYR A 40 -17.04 3.47 -10.80
CA TYR A 40 -16.06 4.45 -11.22
C TYR A 40 -15.77 5.47 -10.11
N PRO A 41 -14.50 5.88 -9.96
CA PRO A 41 -14.13 6.85 -8.96
C PRO A 41 -14.66 8.25 -9.34
N THR A 42 -15.14 8.99 -8.34
CA THR A 42 -15.70 10.35 -8.50
C THR A 42 -15.08 11.35 -7.54
N SER A 43 -14.14 10.95 -6.73
CA SER A 43 -13.50 11.78 -5.71
C SER A 43 -12.03 11.37 -5.54
N PHE A 44 -11.24 12.24 -4.95
CA PHE A 44 -9.81 12.04 -4.78
C PHE A 44 -9.40 12.12 -3.30
N ILE A 45 -8.19 11.65 -3.04
CA ILE A 45 -7.55 11.72 -1.74
C ILE A 45 -6.43 12.77 -1.85
N GLU A 46 -6.49 13.82 -1.03
CA GLU A 46 -5.34 14.69 -0.81
C GLU A 46 -4.29 13.92 -0.02
N THR A 47 -3.07 13.87 -0.56
CA THR A 47 -1.93 13.22 0.09
C THR A 47 -1.10 14.18 0.91
N GLY A 48 -1.29 15.48 0.72
CA GLY A 48 -0.46 16.54 1.27
C GLY A 48 0.85 16.77 0.51
N LEU A 49 1.05 16.09 -0.62
CA LEU A 49 2.20 16.23 -1.51
C LEU A 49 1.76 16.90 -2.81
N SER A 50 2.13 18.15 -3.00
CA SER A 50 1.65 18.98 -4.12
C SER A 50 1.93 18.37 -5.50
N ALA A 51 3.03 17.65 -5.67
CA ALA A 51 3.37 16.97 -6.92
C ALA A 51 2.44 15.78 -7.21
N ILE A 52 1.87 15.15 -6.19
CA ILE A 52 0.84 14.13 -6.34
C ILE A 52 -0.52 14.81 -6.53
N ASP A 53 -0.91 15.66 -5.58
CA ASP A 53 -2.26 16.23 -5.52
C ASP A 53 -2.58 17.11 -6.73
N GLY A 54 -1.59 17.83 -7.27
CA GLY A 54 -1.79 18.74 -8.40
C GLY A 54 -1.51 18.15 -9.78
N LEU A 55 -0.67 17.12 -9.89
CA LEU A 55 -0.17 16.64 -11.19
C LEU A 55 -0.44 15.15 -11.45
N ASN A 56 -0.60 14.35 -10.40
CA ASN A 56 -0.78 12.91 -10.47
C ASN A 56 -1.75 12.43 -9.39
N THR A 57 -2.89 13.09 -9.28
CA THR A 57 -3.85 12.97 -8.20
C THR A 57 -4.22 11.51 -7.88
N LEU A 58 -4.17 11.16 -6.60
CA LEU A 58 -4.60 9.86 -6.10
C LEU A 58 -6.13 9.83 -6.00
N VAL A 59 -6.74 8.98 -6.78
CA VAL A 59 -8.20 8.87 -6.85
C VAL A 59 -8.70 7.79 -5.89
N ARG A 60 -9.84 8.04 -5.24
CA ARG A 60 -10.43 7.12 -4.28
C ARG A 60 -10.84 5.80 -4.93
N GLY A 61 -10.30 4.69 -4.45
CA GLY A 61 -10.49 3.36 -5.02
C GLY A 61 -9.44 2.96 -6.06
N GLN A 62 -8.45 3.83 -6.32
CA GLN A 62 -7.36 3.58 -7.25
C GLN A 62 -6.25 2.75 -6.58
N LYS A 63 -5.46 2.06 -7.39
CA LYS A 63 -4.15 1.51 -7.04
C LYS A 63 -3.07 2.28 -7.79
N LEU A 64 -2.37 3.15 -7.07
CA LEU A 64 -1.34 4.05 -7.61
C LEU A 64 0.00 3.80 -6.92
N PRO A 65 0.92 3.06 -7.54
CA PRO A 65 2.20 2.73 -6.91
C PRO A 65 3.19 3.88 -6.95
N ILE A 66 4.10 3.89 -5.96
CA ILE A 66 5.31 4.72 -5.95
C ILE A 66 6.49 3.84 -6.34
N PHE A 67 7.14 4.19 -7.44
CA PHE A 67 8.37 3.56 -7.92
C PHE A 67 9.56 4.34 -7.37
N SER A 68 10.23 3.76 -6.40
CA SER A 68 11.40 4.32 -5.73
C SER A 68 12.69 3.61 -6.13
N GLY A 69 13.80 4.04 -5.60
CA GLY A 69 15.11 3.41 -5.66
C GLY A 69 15.71 3.29 -4.27
N SER A 70 16.72 2.43 -4.14
CA SER A 70 17.45 2.29 -2.87
C SER A 70 18.04 3.63 -2.42
N GLY A 71 17.82 4.00 -1.16
CA GLY A 71 18.29 5.25 -0.57
C GLY A 71 17.48 6.50 -0.93
N LEU A 72 16.38 6.36 -1.69
CA LEU A 72 15.43 7.46 -1.90
C LEU A 72 14.41 7.53 -0.74
N PRO A 73 13.80 8.70 -0.47
CA PRO A 73 13.02 8.95 0.75
C PRO A 73 11.58 8.42 0.68
N HIS A 74 11.39 7.16 0.21
CA HIS A 74 10.06 6.58 0.08
C HIS A 74 9.40 6.27 1.43
N ASN A 75 10.18 5.99 2.48
CA ASN A 75 9.65 5.78 3.83
C ASN A 75 9.11 7.08 4.42
N GLU A 76 9.84 8.18 4.24
CA GLU A 76 9.43 9.52 4.66
C GLU A 76 8.17 9.96 3.92
N ILE A 77 8.10 9.70 2.62
CA ILE A 77 6.92 9.97 1.79
C ILE A 77 5.73 9.14 2.27
N ALA A 78 5.91 7.84 2.54
CA ALA A 78 4.86 6.97 3.05
C ALA A 78 4.31 7.47 4.40
N ALA A 79 5.20 7.83 5.33
CA ALA A 79 4.83 8.38 6.63
C ALA A 79 4.13 9.73 6.50
N GLN A 80 4.57 10.60 5.59
CA GLN A 80 3.95 11.90 5.33
C GLN A 80 2.54 11.74 4.76
N VAL A 81 2.34 10.88 3.77
CA VAL A 81 1.01 10.57 3.23
C VAL A 81 0.09 10.03 4.32
N ALA A 82 0.56 9.09 5.14
CA ALA A 82 -0.22 8.54 6.23
C ALA A 82 -0.68 9.60 7.26
N ARG A 83 0.14 10.63 7.51
CA ARG A 83 -0.21 11.73 8.42
C ARG A 83 -1.15 12.76 7.83
N GLN A 84 -1.06 13.01 6.52
CA GLN A 84 -1.70 14.15 5.86
C GLN A 84 -2.88 13.75 4.97
N ALA A 85 -2.99 12.47 4.61
CA ALA A 85 -4.01 12.02 3.69
C ALA A 85 -5.43 12.27 4.22
N ARG A 86 -6.29 12.81 3.36
CA ARG A 86 -7.70 13.08 3.66
C ARG A 86 -8.55 13.03 2.39
N ILE A 87 -9.82 12.76 2.56
CA ILE A 87 -10.79 12.85 1.48
C ILE A 87 -11.30 14.28 1.37
N VAL A 88 -11.38 14.80 0.14
CA VAL A 88 -11.88 16.15 -0.14
C VAL A 88 -13.24 16.08 -0.82
N GLY A 89 -14.15 16.99 -0.42
CA GLY A 89 -15.40 17.26 -1.14
C GLY A 89 -16.62 16.46 -0.74
N GLU A 90 -16.58 15.63 0.28
CA GLU A 90 -17.79 15.02 0.85
C GLU A 90 -18.23 15.82 2.09
N GLY A 91 -19.51 16.29 2.08
CA GLY A 91 -20.11 17.00 3.21
C GLY A 91 -20.26 16.12 4.45
N GLU A 92 -21.10 16.54 5.41
CA GLU A 92 -21.41 15.82 6.65
C GLU A 92 -21.82 14.37 6.35
N GLY A 93 -20.86 13.43 6.40
CA GLY A 93 -21.05 12.03 6.01
C GLY A 93 -19.84 11.42 5.29
N ALA A 94 -18.76 12.18 5.12
CA ALA A 94 -17.47 11.60 4.74
C ALA A 94 -17.15 10.51 5.77
N GLY A 95 -17.33 9.25 5.37
CA GLY A 95 -17.10 8.09 6.23
C GLY A 95 -15.71 8.20 6.84
N GLU A 96 -15.53 7.73 8.06
CA GLU A 96 -14.25 7.85 8.74
C GLU A 96 -13.13 7.29 7.87
N PHE A 97 -12.15 8.13 7.59
CA PHE A 97 -10.98 7.77 6.79
C PHE A 97 -9.99 6.99 7.65
N VAL A 98 -9.54 5.86 7.17
CA VAL A 98 -8.65 4.94 7.90
C VAL A 98 -7.42 4.61 7.07
N ILE A 99 -6.26 4.59 7.71
CA ILE A 99 -5.01 4.12 7.12
C ILE A 99 -4.75 2.68 7.57
N VAL A 100 -4.52 1.79 6.62
CA VAL A 100 -3.94 0.47 6.87
C VAL A 100 -2.53 0.46 6.31
N PHE A 101 -1.55 0.50 7.20
CA PHE A 101 -0.14 0.63 6.85
C PHE A 101 0.57 -0.70 7.01
N VAL A 102 1.28 -1.14 5.99
CA VAL A 102 2.02 -2.42 5.99
C VAL A 102 3.48 -2.16 5.65
N ALA A 103 4.37 -2.45 6.59
CA ALA A 103 5.81 -2.45 6.36
C ALA A 103 6.31 -3.89 6.24
N MET A 104 6.90 -4.22 5.09
CA MET A 104 7.35 -5.56 4.74
C MET A 104 8.87 -5.58 4.57
N GLY A 105 9.56 -6.41 5.33
CA GLY A 105 11.00 -6.59 5.22
C GLY A 105 11.83 -5.38 5.64
N VAL A 106 11.31 -4.55 6.53
CA VAL A 106 11.99 -3.33 6.97
C VAL A 106 13.02 -3.61 8.06
N SER A 107 14.08 -2.78 8.11
CA SER A 107 15.03 -2.83 9.22
C SER A 107 14.38 -2.37 10.54
N HIS A 108 15.00 -2.73 11.66
CA HIS A 108 14.55 -2.27 12.99
C HIS A 108 14.48 -0.74 13.10
N ASP A 109 15.44 -0.04 12.47
CA ASP A 109 15.46 1.43 12.47
C ASP A 109 14.26 2.01 11.71
N VAL A 110 13.93 1.44 10.55
CA VAL A 110 12.77 1.86 9.75
C VAL A 110 11.46 1.53 10.46
N ALA A 111 11.35 0.37 11.10
CA ALA A 111 10.19 0.02 11.92
C ALA A 111 10.00 0.99 13.09
N THR A 112 11.10 1.34 13.76
CA THR A 112 11.09 2.35 14.86
C THR A 112 10.68 3.72 14.33
N PHE A 113 11.22 4.14 13.18
CA PHE A 113 10.84 5.38 12.51
C PHE A 113 9.33 5.45 12.22
N PHE A 114 8.74 4.40 11.65
CA PHE A 114 7.30 4.38 11.39
C PHE A 114 6.50 4.46 12.69
N ARG A 115 6.85 3.65 13.69
CA ARG A 115 6.18 3.67 15.00
C ARG A 115 6.18 5.08 15.59
N GLN A 116 7.34 5.70 15.71
CA GLN A 116 7.48 7.05 16.26
C GLN A 116 6.71 8.08 15.43
N SER A 117 6.83 8.03 14.10
CA SER A 117 6.14 8.96 13.20
C SER A 117 4.62 8.93 13.37
N PHE A 118 4.03 7.74 13.52
CA PHE A 118 2.59 7.59 13.72
C PHE A 118 2.13 7.99 15.14
N GLU A 119 2.93 7.65 16.16
CA GLU A 119 2.63 7.99 17.56
C GLU A 119 2.73 9.51 17.78
N GLU A 120 3.84 10.14 17.39
CA GLU A 120 4.09 11.57 17.60
C GLU A 120 3.14 12.48 16.83
N SER A 121 2.73 12.07 15.62
CA SER A 121 1.80 12.83 14.80
C SER A 121 0.33 12.65 15.19
N GLY A 122 0.01 11.67 16.04
CA GLY A 122 -1.36 11.27 16.35
C GLY A 122 -2.06 10.50 15.21
N ALA A 123 -1.38 10.25 14.09
CA ALA A 123 -1.94 9.51 12.96
C ALA A 123 -2.29 8.06 13.32
N LEU A 124 -1.66 7.50 14.36
CA LEU A 124 -1.94 6.16 14.82
C LEU A 124 -3.42 5.97 15.19
N HIS A 125 -4.09 6.98 15.74
CA HIS A 125 -5.48 6.89 16.18
C HIS A 125 -6.45 6.36 15.09
N ASN A 126 -6.26 6.79 13.86
CA ASN A 126 -7.06 6.38 12.70
C ASN A 126 -6.31 5.38 11.80
N SER A 127 -5.32 4.69 12.33
CA SER A 127 -4.48 3.78 11.57
C SER A 127 -4.40 2.40 12.21
N VAL A 128 -4.05 1.41 11.40
CA VAL A 128 -3.57 0.11 11.86
C VAL A 128 -2.25 -0.15 11.17
N LEU A 129 -1.22 -0.49 11.93
CA LEU A 129 0.10 -0.81 11.40
C LEU A 129 0.35 -2.31 11.49
N PHE A 130 0.78 -2.90 10.36
CA PHE A 130 1.35 -4.23 10.30
C PHE A 130 2.85 -4.11 10.01
N LEU A 131 3.68 -4.63 10.91
CA LEU A 131 5.13 -4.55 10.80
C LEU A 131 5.73 -5.95 10.64
N ASN A 132 6.48 -6.14 9.57
CA ASN A 132 7.30 -7.31 9.33
C ASN A 132 8.76 -6.85 9.14
N LEU A 133 9.65 -7.41 9.95
CA LEU A 133 11.07 -7.05 9.93
C LEU A 133 11.83 -7.82 8.86
N ALA A 134 13.02 -7.34 8.53
CA ALA A 134 13.88 -7.98 7.53
C ALA A 134 14.40 -9.36 7.98
N ASP A 135 14.56 -9.57 9.28
CA ASP A 135 14.99 -10.81 9.91
C ASP A 135 13.84 -11.77 10.26
N ASP A 136 12.57 -11.35 10.05
CA ASP A 136 11.43 -12.25 10.18
C ASP A 136 11.37 -13.27 9.01
N PRO A 137 10.75 -14.44 9.23
CA PRO A 137 10.63 -15.46 8.19
C PRO A 137 9.94 -14.93 6.92
N PRO A 138 10.41 -15.32 5.70
CA PRO A 138 9.80 -14.88 4.43
C PRO A 138 8.30 -15.18 4.32
N ALA A 139 7.83 -16.27 4.94
CA ALA A 139 6.41 -16.63 4.96
C ALA A 139 5.55 -15.56 5.65
N GLU A 140 6.03 -14.95 6.73
CA GLU A 140 5.34 -13.86 7.42
C GLU A 140 5.18 -12.63 6.53
N ARG A 141 6.21 -12.35 5.71
CA ARG A 141 6.19 -11.23 4.76
C ARG A 141 5.12 -11.40 3.68
N ILE A 142 4.90 -12.64 3.22
CA ILE A 142 3.83 -12.96 2.25
C ILE A 142 2.45 -12.82 2.87
N ILE A 143 2.30 -13.11 4.15
CA ILE A 143 1.03 -12.98 4.88
C ILE A 143 0.67 -11.51 5.12
N ALA A 144 1.65 -10.65 5.39
CA ALA A 144 1.44 -9.28 5.83
C ALA A 144 0.45 -8.46 4.98
N PRO A 145 0.61 -8.30 3.66
CA PRO A 145 -0.33 -7.53 2.85
C PRO A 145 -1.69 -8.19 2.74
N ARG A 146 -1.76 -9.52 2.82
CA ARG A 146 -3.02 -10.27 2.75
C ARG A 146 -3.86 -10.07 4.01
N ALA A 147 -3.25 -10.19 5.18
CA ALA A 147 -3.90 -9.92 6.47
C ALA A 147 -4.39 -8.47 6.56
N ALA A 148 -3.54 -7.52 6.17
CA ALA A 148 -3.88 -6.11 6.18
C ALA A 148 -5.03 -5.75 5.23
N LEU A 149 -5.02 -6.30 4.01
CA LEU A 149 -6.11 -6.08 3.05
C LEU A 149 -7.41 -6.77 3.47
N THR A 150 -7.35 -7.89 4.18
CA THR A 150 -8.55 -8.52 4.76
C THR A 150 -9.18 -7.62 5.81
N LEU A 151 -8.37 -6.97 6.66
CA LEU A 151 -8.86 -5.94 7.57
C LEU A 151 -9.40 -4.72 6.81
N ALA A 152 -8.72 -4.28 5.76
CA ALA A 152 -9.18 -3.18 4.92
C ALA A 152 -10.54 -3.46 4.28
N GLU A 153 -10.76 -4.67 3.77
CA GLU A 153 -12.05 -5.11 3.22
C GLU A 153 -13.16 -5.10 4.27
N TYR A 154 -12.88 -5.59 5.46
CA TYR A 154 -13.82 -5.56 6.58
C TYR A 154 -14.21 -4.12 6.94
N LEU A 155 -13.24 -3.23 7.08
CA LEU A 155 -13.49 -1.83 7.39
C LEU A 155 -14.24 -1.10 6.26
N ALA A 156 -13.85 -1.36 5.01
CA ALA A 156 -14.42 -0.65 3.88
C ALA A 156 -15.81 -1.16 3.49
N PHE A 157 -16.01 -2.47 3.43
CA PHE A 157 -17.20 -3.04 2.80
C PHE A 157 -18.26 -3.53 3.79
N ASP A 158 -17.93 -3.64 5.07
CA ASP A 158 -18.90 -4.00 6.11
C ASP A 158 -19.13 -2.88 7.12
N HIS A 159 -18.20 -1.91 7.21
CA HIS A 159 -18.30 -0.75 8.09
C HIS A 159 -18.28 0.59 7.35
N ASP A 160 -18.40 0.57 6.02
CA ASP A 160 -18.53 1.76 5.15
C ASP A 160 -17.40 2.79 5.30
N ARG A 161 -16.19 2.32 5.68
CA ARG A 161 -15.03 3.18 5.87
C ARG A 161 -14.32 3.43 4.53
N HIS A 162 -13.61 4.55 4.44
CA HIS A 162 -12.69 4.81 3.35
C HIS A 162 -11.28 4.45 3.79
N VAL A 163 -10.72 3.41 3.20
CA VAL A 163 -9.42 2.87 3.60
C VAL A 163 -8.36 3.24 2.56
N LEU A 164 -7.27 3.85 3.03
CA LEU A 164 -6.02 3.95 2.27
C LEU A 164 -5.05 2.89 2.78
N ALA A 165 -4.76 1.89 1.96
CA ALA A 165 -3.78 0.85 2.25
C ALA A 165 -2.42 1.25 1.65
N ILE A 166 -1.42 1.49 2.50
CA ILE A 166 -0.04 1.78 2.10
C ILE A 166 0.79 0.52 2.30
N LEU A 167 1.33 -0.03 1.21
CA LEU A 167 2.07 -1.29 1.21
C LEU A 167 3.53 -1.03 0.86
N THR A 168 4.42 -1.02 1.84
CA THR A 168 5.85 -0.82 1.65
C THR A 168 6.65 -1.98 2.26
N ASN A 169 7.55 -2.67 1.61
CA ASN A 169 8.05 -2.51 0.25
C ASN A 169 7.65 -3.75 -0.58
N MET A 170 7.02 -3.55 -1.72
CA MET A 170 6.56 -4.66 -2.58
C MET A 170 7.73 -5.41 -3.25
N THR A 171 8.91 -4.81 -3.35
CA THR A 171 10.13 -5.50 -3.81
C THR A 171 10.60 -6.53 -2.79
N ASP A 172 10.53 -6.20 -1.49
CA ASP A 172 10.86 -7.16 -0.42
C ASP A 172 9.83 -8.28 -0.32
N TYR A 173 8.55 -7.97 -0.58
CA TYR A 173 7.51 -8.98 -0.75
C TYR A 173 7.83 -9.95 -1.90
N ALA A 174 8.19 -9.44 -3.08
CA ALA A 174 8.56 -10.26 -4.23
C ALA A 174 9.83 -11.08 -3.96
N ALA A 175 10.81 -10.54 -3.23
CA ALA A 175 11.99 -11.26 -2.81
C ALA A 175 11.65 -12.46 -1.90
N ALA A 176 10.69 -12.30 -0.98
CA ALA A 176 10.20 -13.40 -0.16
C ALA A 176 9.50 -14.50 -0.98
N LEU A 177 8.71 -14.13 -1.99
CA LEU A 177 8.12 -15.10 -2.94
C LEU A 177 9.22 -15.88 -3.68
N ARG A 178 10.25 -15.18 -4.17
CA ARG A 178 11.39 -15.81 -4.86
C ARG A 178 12.13 -16.78 -3.96
N GLU A 179 12.35 -16.43 -2.71
CA GLU A 179 13.02 -17.29 -1.73
C GLU A 179 12.21 -18.56 -1.45
N ILE A 180 10.91 -18.43 -1.23
CA ILE A 180 10.01 -19.58 -0.98
C ILE A 180 9.90 -20.47 -2.23
N ALA A 181 9.81 -19.89 -3.42
CA ALA A 181 9.77 -20.63 -4.68
C ALA A 181 11.08 -21.43 -4.88
N ALA A 182 12.25 -20.85 -4.53
CA ALA A 182 13.52 -21.54 -4.59
C ALA A 182 13.59 -22.72 -3.60
N VAL A 183 13.11 -22.56 -2.38
CA VAL A 183 13.04 -23.65 -1.38
C VAL A 183 12.11 -24.78 -1.82
N ARG A 184 11.05 -24.44 -2.56
CA ARG A 184 10.09 -25.41 -3.13
C ARG A 184 10.56 -26.04 -4.44
N GLU A 185 11.76 -25.68 -4.92
CA GLU A 185 12.31 -26.15 -6.19
C GLU A 185 11.38 -25.83 -7.39
N GLU A 186 10.63 -24.73 -7.32
CA GLU A 186 9.77 -24.28 -8.42
C GLU A 186 10.62 -23.80 -9.60
N VAL A 187 10.13 -24.01 -10.82
CA VAL A 187 10.84 -23.55 -12.03
C VAL A 187 10.89 -22.03 -12.03
N PRO A 188 12.09 -21.42 -12.03
CA PRO A 188 12.22 -19.98 -11.96
C PRO A 188 11.80 -19.31 -13.28
N GLY A 189 11.08 -18.20 -13.16
CA GLY A 189 10.80 -17.29 -14.25
C GLY A 189 11.89 -16.21 -14.42
N ARG A 190 11.51 -15.06 -14.97
CA ARG A 190 12.40 -13.92 -15.20
C ARG A 190 13.07 -13.45 -13.89
N LYS A 191 14.37 -13.28 -13.90
CA LYS A 191 15.22 -12.88 -12.75
C LYS A 191 15.03 -13.77 -11.49
N GLY A 192 14.64 -15.03 -11.68
CA GLY A 192 14.47 -15.99 -10.59
C GLY A 192 13.16 -15.85 -9.80
N TYR A 193 12.27 -14.96 -10.19
CA TYR A 193 10.93 -14.87 -9.59
C TYR A 193 10.07 -16.06 -10.03
N PRO A 194 9.06 -16.46 -9.21
CA PRO A 194 8.14 -17.51 -9.63
C PRO A 194 7.32 -17.08 -10.85
N GLY A 195 6.96 -18.04 -11.71
CA GLY A 195 6.19 -17.78 -12.92
C GLY A 195 4.81 -17.16 -12.66
N TYR A 196 4.28 -17.31 -11.45
CA TYR A 196 3.00 -16.75 -11.02
C TYR A 196 3.12 -15.36 -10.34
N LEU A 197 4.26 -14.67 -10.42
CA LEU A 197 4.43 -13.35 -9.78
C LEU A 197 3.34 -12.35 -10.20
N TYR A 198 2.94 -12.36 -11.49
CA TYR A 198 1.89 -11.49 -12.00
C TYR A 198 0.54 -11.77 -11.31
N SER A 199 0.10 -13.02 -11.30
CA SER A 199 -1.18 -13.40 -10.68
C SER A 199 -1.17 -13.23 -9.17
N ASP A 200 -0.02 -13.39 -8.52
CA ASP A 200 0.12 -13.12 -7.10
C ASP A 200 -0.04 -11.62 -6.79
N PHE A 201 0.66 -10.75 -7.51
CA PHE A 201 0.48 -9.30 -7.41
C PHE A 201 -0.95 -8.87 -7.74
N ALA A 202 -1.55 -9.43 -8.79
CA ALA A 202 -2.94 -9.15 -9.14
C ALA A 202 -3.90 -9.53 -8.01
N SER A 203 -3.66 -10.65 -7.32
CA SER A 203 -4.47 -11.07 -6.18
C SER A 203 -4.42 -10.08 -5.00
N ILE A 204 -3.37 -9.28 -4.88
CA ILE A 204 -3.23 -8.22 -3.88
C ILE A 204 -3.83 -6.92 -4.40
N TYR A 205 -3.39 -6.44 -5.57
CA TYR A 205 -3.77 -5.13 -6.09
C TYR A 205 -5.25 -5.05 -6.49
N GLU A 206 -5.84 -6.12 -7.02
CA GLU A 206 -7.24 -6.14 -7.44
C GLU A 206 -8.25 -6.21 -6.27
N ARG A 207 -7.79 -6.23 -5.03
CA ARG A 207 -8.61 -6.07 -3.83
C ARG A 207 -8.98 -4.61 -3.54
N SER A 208 -8.38 -3.64 -4.23
CA SER A 208 -8.73 -2.21 -4.13
C SER A 208 -9.86 -1.84 -5.06
N GLY A 209 -10.63 -0.84 -4.69
CA GLY A 209 -11.68 -0.27 -5.51
C GLY A 209 -12.88 0.25 -4.73
N ARG A 210 -13.89 0.62 -5.48
CA ARG A 210 -15.24 0.92 -5.00
C ARG A 210 -16.20 -0.15 -5.52
N ILE A 211 -17.18 -0.51 -4.71
CA ILE A 211 -18.21 -1.52 -5.07
C ILE A 211 -19.55 -0.82 -5.14
N LYS A 212 -20.30 -1.05 -6.22
CA LYS A 212 -21.66 -0.51 -6.40
C LYS A 212 -22.55 -0.83 -5.21
N GLY A 213 -23.21 0.19 -4.67
CA GLY A 213 -24.10 0.05 -3.53
C GLY A 213 -23.40 -0.06 -2.17
N LYS A 214 -22.08 0.09 -2.11
CA LYS A 214 -21.30 0.19 -0.86
C LYS A 214 -20.63 1.56 -0.77
N PRO A 215 -20.85 2.33 0.31
CA PRO A 215 -20.23 3.66 0.48
C PRO A 215 -18.70 3.58 0.62
N GLY A 216 -18.20 2.56 1.31
CA GLY A 216 -16.79 2.38 1.59
C GLY A 216 -15.93 2.13 0.35
N SER A 217 -14.62 2.32 0.51
CA SER A 217 -13.66 2.14 -0.57
C SER A 217 -12.29 1.70 -0.05
N ILE A 218 -11.53 1.00 -0.90
CA ILE A 218 -10.12 0.69 -0.66
C ILE A 218 -9.29 1.33 -1.75
N THR A 219 -8.41 2.25 -1.36
CA THR A 219 -7.38 2.82 -2.21
C THR A 219 -6.04 2.20 -1.83
N GLN A 220 -5.24 1.78 -2.79
CA GLN A 220 -3.90 1.26 -2.51
C GLN A 220 -2.82 2.19 -3.01
N LEU A 221 -1.81 2.40 -2.16
CA LEU A 221 -0.55 3.07 -2.47
C LEU A 221 0.59 2.07 -2.25
N PRO A 222 0.82 1.15 -3.21
CA PRO A 222 1.96 0.25 -3.14
C PRO A 222 3.26 1.03 -3.35
N ILE A 223 4.28 0.73 -2.55
CA ILE A 223 5.61 1.31 -2.70
C ILE A 223 6.58 0.19 -3.01
N LEU A 224 7.38 0.37 -4.04
CA LEU A 224 8.42 -0.57 -4.44
C LEU A 224 9.74 0.15 -4.69
N THR A 225 10.84 -0.58 -4.56
CA THR A 225 12.19 -0.12 -4.92
C THR A 225 12.64 -0.84 -6.18
N MET A 226 13.06 -0.07 -7.18
CA MET A 226 13.59 -0.60 -8.44
C MET A 226 15.06 -0.97 -8.25
N PRO A 227 15.45 -2.25 -8.45
CA PRO A 227 16.86 -2.62 -8.44
C PRO A 227 17.65 -1.85 -9.51
N ASN A 228 18.72 -1.18 -9.11
CA ASN A 228 19.53 -0.32 -10.00
C ASN A 228 18.75 0.80 -10.72
N ASP A 229 17.66 1.27 -10.12
CA ASP A 229 16.73 2.24 -10.72
C ASP A 229 16.13 1.76 -12.07
N ASP A 230 16.10 0.44 -12.31
CA ASP A 230 15.62 -0.18 -13.55
C ASP A 230 14.10 -0.41 -13.50
N ILE A 231 13.36 0.46 -14.17
CA ILE A 231 11.89 0.36 -14.29
C ILE A 231 11.43 -0.88 -15.07
N THR A 232 12.33 -1.53 -15.81
CA THR A 232 12.04 -2.76 -16.57
C THR A 232 12.25 -4.04 -15.74
N ASP A 233 12.66 -3.92 -14.48
CA ASP A 233 12.69 -5.05 -13.56
C ASP A 233 11.30 -5.69 -13.41
N PRO A 234 11.17 -7.02 -13.20
CA PRO A 234 9.87 -7.67 -13.09
C PRO A 234 8.92 -7.05 -12.08
N VAL A 235 9.40 -6.54 -10.96
CA VAL A 235 8.55 -5.97 -9.91
C VAL A 235 7.86 -4.67 -10.36
N PRO A 236 8.57 -3.62 -10.81
CA PRO A 236 7.91 -2.42 -11.33
C PRO A 236 7.16 -2.69 -12.64
N ASP A 237 7.71 -3.52 -13.55
CA ASP A 237 7.09 -3.84 -14.82
C ASP A 237 5.70 -4.45 -14.66
N LEU A 238 5.59 -5.53 -13.86
CA LEU A 238 4.31 -6.19 -13.60
C LEU A 238 3.35 -5.31 -12.77
N THR A 239 3.86 -4.56 -11.81
CA THR A 239 3.05 -3.60 -11.04
C THR A 239 2.43 -2.56 -11.95
N GLY A 240 3.19 -2.02 -12.91
CA GLY A 240 2.70 -1.04 -13.88
C GLY A 240 1.60 -1.58 -14.80
N TYR A 241 1.60 -2.87 -15.11
CA TYR A 241 0.54 -3.51 -15.89
C TYR A 241 -0.77 -3.66 -15.12
N ILE A 242 -0.71 -3.92 -13.82
CA ILE A 242 -1.89 -4.20 -13.00
C ILE A 242 -2.54 -2.92 -12.49
N THR A 243 -1.74 -1.88 -12.25
CA THR A 243 -2.17 -0.64 -11.57
C THR A 243 -2.61 0.46 -12.55
N GLU A 244 -3.23 1.53 -12.04
CA GLU A 244 -3.75 2.64 -12.84
C GLU A 244 -2.76 3.81 -12.93
N GLY A 245 -1.48 3.53 -13.08
CA GLY A 245 -0.42 4.52 -13.24
C GLY A 245 0.76 4.26 -12.33
N GLN A 246 1.60 5.24 -12.13
CA GLN A 246 2.75 5.21 -11.23
C GLN A 246 3.22 6.62 -10.86
N ILE A 247 3.80 6.75 -9.67
CA ILE A 247 4.57 7.91 -9.25
C ILE A 247 6.04 7.48 -9.25
N VAL A 248 6.90 8.20 -9.95
CA VAL A 248 8.34 7.85 -10.08
C VAL A 248 9.18 8.81 -9.28
N LEU A 249 10.01 8.27 -8.37
CA LEU A 249 11.02 9.07 -7.65
C LEU A 249 12.30 9.13 -8.45
N SER A 250 12.93 10.31 -8.50
CA SER A 250 14.16 10.58 -9.23
C SER A 250 15.35 10.78 -8.29
N ARG A 251 16.40 10.02 -8.56
CA ARG A 251 17.67 10.15 -7.84
C ARG A 251 18.35 11.48 -8.15
N ASP A 252 18.22 11.99 -9.37
CA ASP A 252 18.77 13.28 -9.76
C ASP A 252 18.10 14.43 -8.98
N LEU A 253 16.80 14.45 -8.89
CA LEU A 253 16.06 15.45 -8.10
C LEU A 253 16.42 15.37 -6.61
N PHE A 254 16.55 14.15 -6.08
CA PHE A 254 16.97 13.93 -4.69
C PHE A 254 18.40 14.47 -4.45
N GLY A 255 19.33 14.15 -5.36
CA GLY A 255 20.71 14.67 -5.30
C GLY A 255 20.80 16.20 -5.38
N ARG A 256 19.80 16.86 -5.97
CA ARG A 256 19.67 18.33 -6.02
C ARG A 256 18.95 18.92 -4.79
N GLY A 257 18.62 18.11 -3.79
CA GLY A 257 17.94 18.55 -2.57
C GLY A 257 16.45 18.86 -2.74
N ILE A 258 15.81 18.37 -3.82
CA ILE A 258 14.36 18.55 -4.06
C ILE A 258 13.58 17.49 -3.30
N TYR A 259 12.60 17.91 -2.50
CA TYR A 259 11.71 17.04 -1.75
C TYR A 259 10.24 17.46 -1.92
N PRO A 260 9.32 16.52 -2.18
CA PRO A 260 9.59 15.13 -2.58
C PRO A 260 10.24 15.06 -3.97
N PRO A 261 11.19 14.12 -4.20
CA PRO A 261 11.91 14.02 -5.47
C PRO A 261 11.09 13.29 -6.54
N ILE A 262 9.87 13.76 -6.79
CA ILE A 262 8.95 13.16 -7.76
C ILE A 262 9.26 13.69 -9.16
N ASP A 263 9.58 12.79 -10.08
CA ASP A 263 9.67 13.11 -11.49
C ASP A 263 8.28 13.03 -12.13
N VAL A 264 7.74 14.18 -12.46
CA VAL A 264 6.37 14.29 -12.97
C VAL A 264 6.23 13.82 -14.42
N LEU A 265 7.31 13.79 -15.20
CA LEU A 265 7.24 13.39 -16.61
C LEU A 265 6.94 11.89 -16.82
N PRO A 266 7.63 10.96 -16.14
CA PRO A 266 7.30 9.53 -16.20
C PRO A 266 6.17 9.14 -15.25
N SER A 267 5.70 10.04 -14.38
CA SER A 267 4.59 9.80 -13.46
C SER A 267 3.25 9.97 -14.16
N LEU A 268 2.28 9.14 -13.80
CA LEU A 268 0.96 9.13 -14.43
C LEU A 268 -0.09 8.60 -13.44
N SER A 269 -1.20 9.29 -13.32
CA SER A 269 -2.44 8.80 -12.71
C SER A 269 -3.54 8.72 -13.77
N ARG A 270 -3.87 7.50 -14.21
CA ARG A 270 -4.79 7.27 -15.34
C ARG A 270 -6.23 7.64 -15.02
N LEU A 271 -6.63 7.57 -13.75
CA LEU A 271 -7.99 7.87 -13.30
C LEU A 271 -8.18 9.32 -12.85
N MET A 272 -7.13 10.13 -12.90
CA MET A 272 -7.16 11.52 -12.42
C MET A 272 -8.30 12.33 -13.04
N LYS A 273 -8.56 12.18 -14.36
CA LYS A 273 -9.60 12.91 -15.07
C LYS A 273 -11.01 12.65 -14.54
N ASP A 274 -11.25 11.43 -14.06
CA ASP A 274 -12.56 11.01 -13.56
C ASP A 274 -12.76 11.42 -12.09
N GLY A 275 -11.67 11.68 -11.36
CA GLY A 275 -11.67 11.96 -9.94
C GLY A 275 -11.70 13.45 -9.55
N ILE A 276 -11.29 14.34 -10.48
CA ILE A 276 -11.19 15.80 -10.19
C ILE A 276 -12.27 16.65 -10.85
N GLY A 277 -13.19 16.08 -11.60
CA GLY A 277 -14.34 16.76 -12.24
C GLY A 277 -14.02 17.40 -13.57
#